data_4ec26dd88c5bd33ec296ab464963f5ea
#
_entry.id   4ec26dd88c5bd33ec296ab464963f5ea
#
_cell.length_a   1.000
_cell.length_b   1.000
_cell.length_c   1.000
_cell.angle_alpha   90.00
_cell.angle_beta   90.00
_cell.angle_gamma   90.00
#
_symmetry.space_group_name_H-M   'P 1'
#
loop_
_entity.id
_entity.type
_entity.pdbx_description
1 polymer ?
#
loop_
_entity_poly.entity_id
_entity_poly.type
_entity_poly.pdbx_seq_one_letter_code
_entity_poly.pdbx_strand_id
1 'polypeptide(L)'
;MSISFTEYSKNRIRTETTDKNIVQEMNHAHFDFMRSMDEIGLKDCTYGKLLNWSLGIAGESGELVDVLKKILFHGHPVNRDSLIEELGDILWYIDAIASSIGSSLEEIAEFNVEKLKKRYPEGFSFDKSVNRDKNTE
;
A
#
# COMPACT_ATOMS: atom_id res chain seq x y z
N MET A 1 18.60 21.09 22.02
CA MET A 1 18.69 22.06 20.92
C MET A 1 17.29 22.15 20.31
N SER A 2 16.67 23.34 20.27
CA SER A 2 15.41 23.53 19.55
C SER A 2 15.74 24.01 18.14
N ILE A 3 15.25 23.29 17.13
CA ILE A 3 15.37 23.70 15.74
C ILE A 3 14.24 24.67 15.40
N SER A 4 14.53 25.78 14.72
CA SER A 4 13.48 26.68 14.23
C SER A 4 12.83 26.12 12.96
N PHE A 5 11.58 26.51 12.66
CA PHE A 5 10.91 26.10 11.42
C PHE A 5 11.67 26.56 10.17
N THR A 6 12.33 27.74 10.24
CA THR A 6 13.18 28.22 9.13
C THR A 6 14.37 27.30 8.90
N GLU A 7 15.01 26.84 9.95
CA GLU A 7 16.14 25.92 9.87
C GLU A 7 15.70 24.52 9.44
N TYR A 8 14.55 24.06 9.93
CA TYR A 8 13.91 22.82 9.44
C TYR A 8 13.66 22.88 7.93
N SER A 9 13.05 23.97 7.44
CA SER A 9 12.77 24.15 5.99
C SER A 9 14.03 24.17 5.15
N LYS A 10 15.12 24.83 5.62
CA LYS A 10 16.41 24.82 4.93
C LYS A 10 16.99 23.40 4.82
N ASN A 11 16.89 22.62 5.89
CA ASN A 11 17.35 21.22 5.90
C ASN A 11 16.50 20.35 4.99
N ARG A 12 15.18 20.55 4.92
CA ARG A 12 14.29 19.85 4.00
C ARG A 12 14.66 20.14 2.55
N ILE A 13 14.82 21.41 2.16
CA ILE A 13 15.19 21.83 0.80
C ILE A 13 16.51 21.18 0.35
N ARG A 14 17.47 21.00 1.26
CA ARG A 14 18.74 20.32 0.95
C ARG A 14 18.56 18.87 0.49
N THR A 15 17.49 18.23 0.90
CA THR A 15 17.18 16.83 0.54
C THR A 15 16.14 16.72 -0.59
N GLU A 16 15.60 17.83 -1.06
CA GLU A 16 14.69 17.84 -2.21
C GLU A 16 15.42 17.55 -3.52
N THR A 17 14.87 16.65 -4.29
CA THR A 17 15.26 16.44 -5.68
C THR A 17 14.73 17.61 -6.52
N THR A 18 15.51 18.11 -7.46
CA THR A 18 15.05 19.17 -8.37
C THR A 18 13.95 18.65 -9.28
N ASP A 19 12.95 19.49 -9.63
CA ASP A 19 11.82 19.12 -10.49
C ASP A 19 12.25 18.42 -11.79
N LYS A 20 13.37 18.86 -12.39
CA LYS A 20 13.90 18.24 -13.62
C LYS A 20 14.37 16.80 -13.39
N ASN A 21 15.03 16.53 -12.27
CA ASN A 21 15.48 15.18 -11.94
C ASN A 21 14.31 14.26 -11.61
N ILE A 22 13.31 14.75 -10.84
CA ILE A 22 12.10 13.98 -10.53
C ILE A 22 11.40 13.54 -11.81
N VAL A 23 11.16 14.45 -12.75
CA VAL A 23 10.50 14.14 -14.02
C VAL A 23 11.28 13.13 -14.86
N GLN A 24 12.63 13.26 -14.90
CA GLN A 24 13.47 12.31 -15.62
C GLN A 24 13.44 10.93 -14.99
N GLU A 25 13.55 10.84 -13.66
CA GLU A 25 13.50 9.60 -12.91
C GLU A 25 12.13 8.92 -13.06
N MET A 26 11.04 9.68 -12.98
CA MET A 26 9.68 9.17 -13.22
C MET A 26 9.52 8.63 -14.65
N ASN A 27 10.06 9.30 -15.65
CA ASN A 27 10.01 8.84 -17.04
C ASN A 27 10.80 7.53 -17.21
N HIS A 28 12.02 7.43 -16.66
CA HIS A 28 12.81 6.19 -16.71
C HIS A 28 12.08 5.04 -16.00
N ALA A 29 11.59 5.27 -14.77
CA ALA A 29 10.83 4.28 -14.02
C ALA A 29 9.58 3.84 -14.80
N HIS A 30 8.88 4.77 -15.46
CA HIS A 30 7.74 4.44 -16.30
C HIS A 30 8.13 3.52 -17.48
N PHE A 31 9.19 3.84 -18.22
CA PHE A 31 9.64 3.02 -19.35
C PHE A 31 10.11 1.63 -18.91
N ASP A 32 10.89 1.57 -17.83
CA ASP A 32 11.38 0.29 -17.30
C ASP A 32 10.22 -0.56 -16.78
N PHE A 33 9.25 0.04 -16.10
CA PHE A 33 8.03 -0.63 -15.67
C PHE A 33 7.25 -1.19 -16.86
N MET A 34 6.95 -0.36 -17.87
CA MET A 34 6.18 -0.79 -19.04
C MET A 34 6.87 -1.93 -19.79
N ARG A 35 8.19 -1.86 -19.94
CA ARG A 35 8.98 -2.95 -20.53
C ARG A 35 8.87 -4.23 -19.72
N SER A 36 9.03 -4.17 -18.42
CA SER A 36 8.93 -5.34 -17.53
C SER A 36 7.54 -5.97 -17.57
N MET A 37 6.48 -5.14 -17.64
CA MET A 37 5.11 -5.64 -17.78
C MET A 37 4.87 -6.32 -19.13
N ASP A 38 5.41 -5.78 -20.22
CA ASP A 38 5.33 -6.38 -21.54
C ASP A 38 6.07 -7.73 -21.62
N GLU A 39 7.26 -7.83 -21.00
CA GLU A 39 8.07 -9.05 -20.92
C GLU A 39 7.32 -10.22 -20.24
N ILE A 40 6.47 -9.92 -19.24
CA ILE A 40 5.65 -10.94 -18.54
C ILE A 40 4.21 -11.03 -19.07
N GLY A 41 3.91 -10.36 -20.20
CA GLY A 41 2.61 -10.45 -20.89
C GLY A 41 1.48 -9.59 -20.30
N LEU A 42 1.77 -8.67 -19.38
CA LEU A 42 0.80 -7.80 -18.71
C LEU A 42 0.71 -6.41 -19.35
N LYS A 43 0.47 -6.34 -20.65
CA LYS A 43 0.47 -5.10 -21.46
C LYS A 43 -0.56 -4.05 -21.00
N ASP A 44 -1.67 -4.48 -20.42
CA ASP A 44 -2.74 -3.60 -19.95
C ASP A 44 -2.47 -3.01 -18.56
N CYS A 45 -1.44 -3.52 -17.87
CA CYS A 45 -0.99 -3.01 -16.57
C CYS A 45 -0.12 -1.78 -16.77
N THR A 46 -0.68 -0.59 -16.61
CA THR A 46 0.06 0.66 -16.78
C THR A 46 0.50 1.23 -15.43
N TYR A 47 1.65 1.90 -15.42
CA TYR A 47 2.19 2.59 -14.25
C TYR A 47 1.17 3.57 -13.63
N GLY A 48 0.47 4.35 -14.49
CA GLY A 48 -0.54 5.31 -14.05
C GLY A 48 -1.73 4.65 -13.35
N LYS A 49 -2.20 3.50 -13.85
CA LYS A 49 -3.26 2.73 -13.20
C LYS A 49 -2.83 2.23 -11.83
N LEU A 50 -1.67 1.58 -11.72
CA LEU A 50 -1.18 1.07 -10.44
C LEU A 50 -0.96 2.19 -9.42
N LEU A 51 -0.39 3.31 -9.85
CA LEU A 51 -0.19 4.47 -8.97
C LEU A 51 -1.54 5.02 -8.48
N ASN A 52 -2.51 5.22 -9.38
CA ASN A 52 -3.83 5.72 -9.03
C ASN A 52 -4.54 4.80 -8.02
N TRP A 53 -4.54 3.50 -8.26
CA TRP A 53 -5.20 2.55 -7.36
C TRP A 53 -4.48 2.38 -6.03
N SER A 54 -3.14 2.46 -6.03
CA SER A 54 -2.37 2.45 -4.77
C SER A 54 -2.65 3.69 -3.92
N LEU A 55 -2.81 4.85 -4.55
CA LEU A 55 -3.23 6.08 -3.85
C LEU A 55 -4.67 5.96 -3.34
N GLY A 56 -5.57 5.29 -4.09
CA GLY A 56 -6.92 4.97 -3.64
C GLY A 56 -6.91 4.13 -2.36
N ILE A 57 -6.18 3.00 -2.32
CA ILE A 57 -6.04 2.19 -1.11
C ILE A 57 -5.56 3.02 0.08
N ALA A 58 -4.59 3.91 -0.13
CA ALA A 58 -4.07 4.76 0.94
C ALA A 58 -5.13 5.77 1.45
N GLY A 59 -5.93 6.34 0.53
CA GLY A 59 -7.04 7.24 0.86
C GLY A 59 -8.11 6.55 1.71
N GLU A 60 -8.69 5.48 1.19
CA GLU A 60 -9.77 4.74 1.86
C GLU A 60 -9.30 4.11 3.20
N SER A 61 -8.04 3.67 3.27
CA SER A 61 -7.47 3.24 4.55
C SER A 61 -7.44 4.38 5.57
N GLY A 62 -7.20 5.61 5.14
CA GLY A 62 -7.28 6.81 5.99
C GLY A 62 -8.70 7.08 6.47
N GLU A 63 -9.71 6.91 5.62
CA GLU A 63 -11.12 7.07 5.96
C GLU A 63 -11.58 6.02 6.98
N LEU A 64 -11.22 4.76 6.77
CA LEU A 64 -11.45 3.69 7.75
C LEU A 64 -10.84 4.03 9.12
N VAL A 65 -9.60 4.52 9.14
CA VAL A 65 -8.92 4.93 10.39
C VAL A 65 -9.64 6.11 11.05
N ASP A 66 -10.16 7.06 10.28
CA ASP A 66 -10.90 8.21 10.83
C ASP A 66 -12.25 7.77 11.43
N VAL A 67 -12.97 6.85 10.79
CA VAL A 67 -14.18 6.23 11.35
C VAL A 67 -13.87 5.54 12.67
N LEU A 68 -12.84 4.71 12.72
CA LEU A 68 -12.42 4.01 13.95
C LEU A 68 -11.98 4.99 15.04
N LYS A 69 -11.22 6.03 14.70
CA LYS A 69 -10.81 7.09 15.64
C LYS A 69 -12.02 7.78 16.27
N LYS A 70 -13.03 8.13 15.47
CA LYS A 70 -14.26 8.77 15.95
C LYS A 70 -15.01 7.87 16.92
N ILE A 71 -15.09 6.59 16.63
CA ILE A 71 -15.73 5.60 17.51
C ILE A 71 -14.93 5.45 18.81
N LEU A 72 -13.63 5.21 18.73
CA LEU A 72 -12.81 4.85 19.89
C LEU A 72 -12.49 6.01 20.81
N PHE A 73 -12.33 7.22 20.27
CA PHE A 73 -11.81 8.36 21.04
C PHE A 73 -12.72 9.57 21.09
N HIS A 74 -13.77 9.65 20.23
CA HIS A 74 -14.65 10.80 20.18
C HIS A 74 -16.11 10.45 20.58
N GLY A 75 -16.37 9.20 21.02
CA GLY A 75 -17.68 8.78 21.52
C GLY A 75 -18.76 8.64 20.44
N HIS A 76 -18.39 8.52 19.17
CA HIS A 76 -19.36 8.21 18.12
C HIS A 76 -19.92 6.80 18.29
N PRO A 77 -21.21 6.57 17.98
CA PRO A 77 -21.75 5.23 17.99
C PRO A 77 -21.09 4.34 16.94
N VAL A 78 -20.98 3.05 17.22
CA VAL A 78 -20.51 2.08 16.24
C VAL A 78 -21.53 1.97 15.11
N ASN A 79 -21.10 2.29 13.91
CA ASN A 79 -21.87 2.05 12.69
C ASN A 79 -21.17 0.98 11.86
N ARG A 80 -21.74 -0.23 11.85
CA ARG A 80 -21.22 -1.37 11.11
C ARG A 80 -21.21 -1.13 9.60
N ASP A 81 -22.22 -0.44 9.08
CA ASP A 81 -22.37 -0.22 7.64
C ASP A 81 -21.30 0.74 7.13
N SER A 82 -20.96 1.79 7.89
CA SER A 82 -19.82 2.66 7.55
C SER A 82 -18.49 1.90 7.52
N LEU A 83 -18.27 0.95 8.43
CA LEU A 83 -17.04 0.13 8.38
C LEU A 83 -17.01 -0.81 7.17
N ILE A 84 -18.16 -1.34 6.76
CA ILE A 84 -18.27 -2.17 5.55
C ILE A 84 -18.02 -1.33 4.29
N GLU A 85 -18.53 -0.11 4.26
CA GLU A 85 -18.33 0.85 3.15
C GLU A 85 -16.84 1.09 2.92
N GLU A 86 -16.11 1.56 3.93
CA GLU A 86 -14.67 1.83 3.81
C GLU A 86 -13.84 0.56 3.46
N LEU A 87 -14.21 -0.59 4.04
CA LEU A 87 -13.56 -1.86 3.69
C LEU A 87 -13.88 -2.28 2.25
N GLY A 88 -15.08 -1.99 1.78
CA GLY A 88 -15.49 -2.24 0.39
C GLY A 88 -14.69 -1.40 -0.59
N ASP A 89 -14.47 -0.12 -0.29
CA ASP A 89 -13.71 0.79 -1.13
C ASP A 89 -12.23 0.39 -1.21
N ILE A 90 -11.63 0.00 -0.09
CA ILE A 90 -10.28 -0.59 -0.09
C ILE A 90 -10.23 -1.85 -0.96
N LEU A 91 -11.22 -2.75 -0.81
CA LEU A 91 -11.27 -4.00 -1.57
C LEU A 91 -11.45 -3.76 -3.07
N TRP A 92 -12.20 -2.73 -3.46
CA TRP A 92 -12.35 -2.30 -4.85
C TRP A 92 -10.99 -1.99 -5.51
N TYR A 93 -10.16 -1.19 -4.84
CA TYR A 93 -8.84 -0.84 -5.36
C TYR A 93 -7.87 -2.03 -5.36
N ILE A 94 -7.99 -2.93 -4.37
CA ILE A 94 -7.20 -4.17 -4.34
C ILE A 94 -7.56 -5.05 -5.54
N ASP A 95 -8.84 -5.22 -5.84
CA ASP A 95 -9.31 -5.98 -7.01
C ASP A 95 -8.83 -5.37 -8.34
N ALA A 96 -8.87 -4.05 -8.45
CA ALA A 96 -8.38 -3.34 -9.62
C ALA A 96 -6.87 -3.59 -9.86
N ILE A 97 -6.04 -3.60 -8.79
CA ILE A 97 -4.62 -3.95 -8.89
C ILE A 97 -4.47 -5.44 -9.24
N ALA A 98 -5.17 -6.34 -8.55
CA ALA A 98 -5.13 -7.77 -8.80
C ALA A 98 -5.42 -8.08 -10.28
N SER A 99 -6.53 -7.57 -10.80
CA SER A 99 -6.93 -7.74 -12.19
C SER A 99 -5.88 -7.20 -13.17
N SER A 100 -5.22 -6.08 -12.86
CA SER A 100 -4.22 -5.48 -13.74
C SER A 100 -2.92 -6.29 -13.84
N ILE A 101 -2.61 -7.05 -12.82
CA ILE A 101 -1.45 -7.97 -12.80
C ILE A 101 -1.84 -9.40 -13.18
N GLY A 102 -3.06 -9.63 -13.71
CA GLY A 102 -3.53 -10.93 -14.16
C GLY A 102 -3.85 -11.91 -13.04
N SER A 103 -4.13 -11.40 -11.83
CA SER A 103 -4.51 -12.21 -10.65
C SER A 103 -5.96 -11.95 -10.25
N SER A 104 -6.47 -12.70 -9.28
CA SER A 104 -7.77 -12.52 -8.66
C SER A 104 -7.67 -12.35 -7.13
N LEU A 105 -8.73 -11.88 -6.50
CA LEU A 105 -8.80 -11.80 -5.03
C LEU A 105 -8.66 -13.17 -4.37
N GLU A 106 -9.21 -14.23 -5.00
CA GLU A 106 -9.10 -15.59 -4.53
C GLU A 106 -7.64 -16.05 -4.53
N GLU A 107 -6.92 -15.86 -5.64
CA GLU A 107 -5.51 -16.22 -5.75
C GLU A 107 -4.65 -15.48 -4.73
N ILE A 108 -4.88 -14.18 -4.54
CA ILE A 108 -4.19 -13.38 -3.52
C ILE A 108 -4.47 -13.92 -2.12
N ALA A 109 -5.74 -14.26 -1.82
CA ALA A 109 -6.12 -14.81 -0.53
C ALA A 109 -5.47 -16.19 -0.30
N GLU A 110 -5.49 -17.08 -1.28
CA GLU A 110 -4.84 -18.39 -1.21
C GLU A 110 -3.33 -18.26 -0.97
N PHE A 111 -2.65 -17.42 -1.74
CA PHE A 111 -1.22 -17.16 -1.58
C PHE A 111 -0.90 -16.63 -0.18
N ASN A 112 -1.71 -15.70 0.33
CA ASN A 112 -1.51 -15.16 1.68
C ASN A 112 -1.73 -16.22 2.77
N VAL A 113 -2.76 -17.06 2.64
CA VAL A 113 -3.03 -18.16 3.57
C VAL A 113 -1.86 -19.15 3.58
N GLU A 114 -1.36 -19.57 2.43
CA GLU A 114 -0.21 -20.47 2.35
C GLU A 114 1.07 -19.86 2.96
N LYS A 115 1.33 -18.60 2.70
CA LYS A 115 2.43 -17.86 3.33
C LYS A 115 2.29 -17.83 4.86
N LEU A 116 1.10 -17.55 5.38
CA LEU A 116 0.85 -17.51 6.83
C LEU A 116 0.94 -18.90 7.48
N LYS A 117 0.47 -19.96 6.83
CA LYS A 117 0.63 -21.34 7.30
C LYS A 117 2.11 -21.73 7.41
N LYS A 118 2.92 -21.36 6.42
CA LYS A 118 4.38 -21.61 6.46
C LYS A 118 5.05 -20.84 7.60
N ARG A 119 4.64 -19.59 7.82
CA ARG A 119 5.21 -18.73 8.88
C ARG A 119 4.76 -19.15 10.28
N TYR A 120 3.54 -19.56 10.44
CA TYR A 120 2.88 -19.86 11.71
C TYR A 120 2.16 -21.22 11.65
N PRO A 121 2.89 -22.35 11.50
CA PRO A 121 2.26 -23.68 11.35
C PRO A 121 1.39 -24.09 12.54
N GLU A 122 1.74 -23.61 13.74
CA GLU A 122 0.98 -23.87 14.99
C GLU A 122 0.15 -22.64 15.44
N GLY A 123 -0.12 -21.71 14.52
CA GLY A 123 -0.76 -20.44 14.84
C GLY A 123 0.21 -19.32 15.17
N PHE A 124 -0.33 -18.12 15.44
CA PHE A 124 0.48 -16.94 15.72
C PHE A 124 1.37 -17.13 16.95
N SER A 125 2.62 -16.69 16.86
CA SER A 125 3.61 -16.69 17.93
C SER A 125 4.36 -15.35 17.97
N PHE A 126 4.45 -14.75 19.16
CA PHE A 126 5.23 -13.53 19.38
C PHE A 126 6.69 -13.72 19.04
N ASP A 127 7.28 -14.86 19.43
CA ASP A 127 8.68 -15.17 19.15
C ASP A 127 8.95 -15.22 17.64
N LYS A 128 8.12 -15.93 16.87
CA LYS A 128 8.23 -15.98 15.40
C LYS A 128 7.91 -14.64 14.72
N SER A 129 7.17 -13.76 15.38
CA SER A 129 6.91 -12.41 14.89
C SER A 129 8.11 -11.49 15.07
N VAL A 130 8.84 -11.62 16.18
CA VAL A 130 10.03 -10.82 16.52
C VAL A 130 11.27 -11.35 15.78
N ASN A 131 11.47 -12.67 15.77
CA ASN A 131 12.60 -13.36 15.17
C ASN A 131 12.23 -13.87 13.76
N ARG A 132 11.84 -12.96 12.86
CA ARG A 132 11.49 -13.30 11.48
C ARG A 132 12.70 -13.89 10.76
N ASP A 133 12.55 -15.10 10.28
CA ASP A 133 13.51 -15.68 9.36
C ASP A 133 13.34 -14.98 8.00
N LYS A 134 14.37 -14.25 7.57
CA LYS A 134 14.36 -13.49 6.29
C LYS A 134 14.22 -14.38 5.05
N ASN A 135 14.33 -15.70 5.20
CA ASN A 135 14.19 -16.68 4.12
C ASN A 135 12.74 -17.16 3.93
N THR A 136 11.76 -16.62 4.66
CA THR A 136 10.32 -16.96 4.56
C THR A 136 9.47 -15.81 4.04
N GLU A 137 10.08 -14.77 3.45
CA GLU A 137 9.40 -13.67 2.75
C GLU A 137 9.23 -13.98 1.26
#